data_f66a3d3610755360ee74030abf74b4a9
#
_entry.id   f66a3d3610755360ee74030abf74b4a9
#
_cell.length_a   1.000
_cell.length_b   1.000
_cell.length_c   1.000
_cell.angle_alpha   90.00
_cell.angle_beta   90.00
_cell.angle_gamma   90.00
#
_symmetry.space_group_name_H-M   'P 1'
#
loop_
_entity.id
_entity.type
_entity.pdbx_description
1 polymer ?
#
loop_
_entity_poly.entity_id
_entity_poly.type
_entity_poly.pdbx_seq_one_letter_code
_entity_poly.pdbx_strand_id
1 'polypeptide(L)'
;IEQHQFDACIGGARRDEERARAKERIFSHRDEFGQWDPKHQRPELWSLYNTRLKKGEHFRVFPISNWTELDVWQYIKLEKIELPAIYFAHEREVFERDGMLLAVSEFVTVQEHEEVQTMQVRYRTVGDASCTGAVESPAATVDDVIAEVAASRITERGATRADDIYAGGRWQVLR
;
A
#
# COMPACT_ATOMS: atom_id res chain seq x y z
N ILE A 1 1.95 8.24 19.67
CA ILE A 1 3.28 8.86 19.74
C ILE A 1 3.41 9.60 21.06
N GLU A 2 2.53 10.55 21.35
CA GLU A 2 2.57 11.38 22.57
C GLU A 2 2.61 10.56 23.87
N GLN A 3 1.79 9.52 23.97
CA GLN A 3 1.71 8.64 25.15
C GLN A 3 3.04 7.94 25.47
N HIS A 4 3.81 7.58 24.45
CA HIS A 4 5.05 6.80 24.59
C HIS A 4 6.31 7.60 24.25
N GLN A 5 6.18 8.85 23.82
CA GLN A 5 7.27 9.76 23.45
C GLN A 5 8.28 9.12 22.47
N PHE A 6 7.77 8.44 21.42
CA PHE A 6 8.63 7.85 20.41
C PHE A 6 9.32 8.92 19.56
N ASP A 7 10.64 8.80 19.42
CA ASP A 7 11.44 9.64 18.53
C ASP A 7 11.23 9.30 17.05
N ALA A 8 10.87 8.05 16.75
CA ALA A 8 10.65 7.60 15.40
C ALA A 8 9.52 6.55 15.30
N CYS A 9 8.75 6.64 14.22
CA CYS A 9 7.76 5.64 13.81
C CYS A 9 8.18 5.06 12.47
N ILE A 10 8.42 3.74 12.42
CA ILE A 10 8.84 3.04 11.22
C ILE A 10 7.62 2.44 10.52
N GLY A 11 7.51 2.62 9.21
CA GLY A 11 6.43 2.10 8.39
C GLY A 11 6.89 1.56 7.04
N GLY A 12 6.07 0.70 6.43
CA GLY A 12 6.36 0.06 5.15
C GLY A 12 5.90 0.83 3.91
N ALA A 13 5.53 2.10 4.02
CA ALA A 13 5.02 2.86 2.89
C ALA A 13 6.07 3.02 1.78
N ARG A 14 5.63 2.86 0.52
CA ARG A 14 6.45 2.95 -0.69
C ARG A 14 5.90 4.02 -1.63
N ARG A 15 6.77 4.70 -2.36
CA ARG A 15 6.37 5.69 -3.38
C ARG A 15 5.68 5.05 -4.60
N ASP A 16 6.01 3.80 -4.88
CA ASP A 16 5.44 3.00 -5.96
C ASP A 16 3.99 2.60 -5.69
N GLU A 17 3.62 2.49 -4.43
CA GLU A 17 2.30 2.03 -3.98
C GLU A 17 1.18 3.00 -4.42
N GLU A 18 1.44 4.32 -4.33
CA GLU A 18 0.45 5.36 -4.57
C GLU A 18 1.09 6.67 -5.02
N ARG A 19 0.48 7.34 -6.01
CA ARG A 19 0.97 8.64 -6.51
C ARG A 19 1.03 9.72 -5.44
N ALA A 20 0.11 9.75 -4.51
CA ALA A 20 0.12 10.71 -3.41
C ALA A 20 1.35 10.57 -2.52
N ARG A 21 1.93 9.38 -2.45
CA ARG A 21 3.15 9.07 -1.71
C ARG A 21 4.45 9.35 -2.48
N ALA A 22 4.37 9.73 -3.75
CA ALA A 22 5.55 10.02 -4.57
C ALA A 22 6.45 11.12 -3.98
N LYS A 23 5.90 12.03 -3.19
CA LYS A 23 6.61 13.06 -2.44
C LYS A 23 7.22 12.59 -1.12
N GLU A 24 6.81 11.40 -0.61
CA GLU A 24 7.33 10.83 0.62
C GLU A 24 8.82 10.51 0.49
N ARG A 25 9.55 10.68 1.57
CA ARG A 25 10.98 10.40 1.68
C ARG A 25 11.21 9.25 2.63
N ILE A 26 12.42 8.70 2.65
CA ILE A 26 12.79 7.71 3.65
C ILE A 26 12.60 8.28 5.05
N PHE A 27 13.01 9.52 5.26
CA PHE A 27 12.78 10.23 6.52
C PHE A 27 11.81 11.39 6.32
N SER A 28 10.79 11.45 7.16
CA SER A 28 9.81 12.53 7.20
C SER A 28 9.79 13.13 8.60
N HIS A 29 10.41 14.29 8.75
CA HIS A 29 10.43 15.03 10.01
C HIS A 29 9.05 15.62 10.30
N ARG A 30 8.59 15.45 11.52
CA ARG A 30 7.32 15.98 12.01
C ARG A 30 7.61 16.94 13.13
N ASP A 31 7.05 18.13 13.04
CA ASP A 31 7.13 19.14 14.12
C ASP A 31 6.30 18.73 15.36
N GLU A 32 6.28 19.54 16.37
CA GLU A 32 5.52 19.33 17.61
C GLU A 32 4.01 19.19 17.41
N PHE A 33 3.47 19.66 16.27
CA PHE A 33 2.07 19.51 15.86
C PHE A 33 1.84 18.31 14.92
N GLY A 34 2.86 17.51 14.66
CA GLY A 34 2.82 16.37 13.72
C GLY A 34 2.80 16.77 12.25
N GLN A 35 3.05 18.06 11.93
CA GLN A 35 3.04 18.58 10.57
C GLN A 35 4.34 18.27 9.83
N TRP A 36 4.25 18.13 8.52
CA TRP A 36 5.37 17.89 7.64
C TRP A 36 5.49 18.98 6.59
N ASP A 37 6.66 19.63 6.58
CA ASP A 37 7.03 20.58 5.52
C ASP A 37 8.09 19.96 4.59
N PRO A 38 7.69 19.37 3.45
CA PRO A 38 8.61 18.68 2.55
C PRO A 38 9.60 19.62 1.87
N LYS A 39 9.42 20.92 1.94
CA LYS A 39 10.34 21.91 1.33
C LYS A 39 11.51 22.25 2.26
N HIS A 40 11.24 22.41 3.54
CA HIS A 40 12.22 22.87 4.53
C HIS A 40 12.73 21.75 5.43
N GLN A 41 11.92 20.70 5.64
CA GLN A 41 12.25 19.55 6.47
C GLN A 41 12.66 18.37 5.60
N ARG A 42 13.91 18.37 5.10
CA ARG A 42 14.45 17.33 4.22
C ARG A 42 15.65 16.62 4.83
N PRO A 43 15.49 15.78 5.86
CA PRO A 43 16.55 14.87 6.25
C PRO A 43 16.64 13.77 5.19
N GLU A 44 17.60 13.89 4.31
CA GLU A 44 17.91 12.88 3.29
C GLU A 44 19.07 12.00 3.78
N LEU A 45 19.32 10.85 3.12
CA LEU A 45 20.40 9.93 3.53
C LEU A 45 21.76 10.62 3.64
N TRP A 46 22.04 11.58 2.77
CA TRP A 46 23.28 12.38 2.77
C TRP A 46 23.28 13.52 3.79
N SER A 47 22.13 13.80 4.44
CA SER A 47 21.95 14.84 5.46
C SER A 47 21.56 14.27 6.81
N LEU A 48 21.79 12.99 7.05
CA LEU A 48 21.40 12.27 8.28
C LEU A 48 21.97 12.88 9.57
N TYR A 49 23.10 13.58 9.48
CA TYR A 49 23.75 14.21 10.64
C TYR A 49 22.93 15.35 11.26
N ASN A 50 21.87 15.81 10.58
CA ASN A 50 20.98 16.89 11.04
C ASN A 50 19.64 16.35 11.60
N THR A 51 19.58 15.14 12.06
CA THR A 51 18.37 14.51 12.60
C THR A 51 18.13 14.80 14.08
N ARG A 52 18.53 15.97 14.58
CA ARG A 52 18.22 16.40 15.94
C ARG A 52 16.73 16.66 16.07
N LEU A 53 16.12 16.05 17.08
CA LEU A 53 14.74 16.28 17.47
C LEU A 53 14.68 17.25 18.66
N LYS A 54 13.74 18.17 18.62
CA LYS A 54 13.31 18.92 19.79
C LYS A 54 12.20 18.15 20.50
N LYS A 55 11.90 18.57 21.71
CA LYS A 55 10.79 17.98 22.47
C LYS A 55 9.47 18.10 21.70
N GLY A 56 8.77 16.99 21.50
CA GLY A 56 7.51 16.91 20.76
C GLY A 56 7.66 16.62 19.25
N GLU A 57 8.84 16.80 18.68
CA GLU A 57 9.13 16.43 17.30
C GLU A 57 9.39 14.92 17.18
N HIS A 58 9.18 14.37 15.99
CA HIS A 58 9.48 12.96 15.72
C HIS A 58 9.74 12.73 14.22
N PHE A 59 10.32 11.56 13.89
CA PHE A 59 10.45 11.11 12.50
C PHE A 59 9.42 10.02 12.16
N ARG A 60 8.90 10.09 10.93
CA ARG A 60 8.36 8.89 10.26
C ARG A 60 9.43 8.38 9.31
N VAL A 61 9.74 7.10 9.42
CA VAL A 61 10.83 6.46 8.67
C VAL A 61 10.22 5.38 7.79
N PHE A 62 10.48 5.45 6.48
CA PHE A 62 10.01 4.50 5.48
C PHE A 62 11.21 3.85 4.79
N PRO A 63 11.81 2.81 5.37
CA PRO A 63 13.08 2.23 4.89
C PRO A 63 13.01 1.73 3.45
N ILE A 64 11.83 1.22 3.04
CA ILE A 64 11.57 0.69 1.71
C ILE A 64 10.87 1.69 0.78
N SER A 65 10.91 2.99 1.09
CA SER A 65 10.23 4.06 0.33
C SER A 65 10.54 4.03 -1.17
N ASN A 66 11.74 3.63 -1.56
CA ASN A 66 12.20 3.58 -2.95
C ASN A 66 11.95 2.23 -3.64
N TRP A 67 11.45 1.23 -2.92
CA TRP A 67 11.21 -0.09 -3.47
C TRP A 67 9.94 -0.13 -4.30
N THR A 68 9.99 -0.86 -5.40
CA THR A 68 8.80 -1.25 -6.15
C THR A 68 8.09 -2.44 -5.48
N GLU A 69 6.86 -2.73 -5.90
CA GLU A 69 6.18 -3.96 -5.48
C GLU A 69 7.01 -5.19 -5.85
N LEU A 70 7.61 -5.16 -7.04
CA LEU A 70 8.47 -6.26 -7.53
C LEU A 70 9.70 -6.47 -6.63
N ASP A 71 10.35 -5.39 -6.18
CA ASP A 71 11.49 -5.48 -5.25
C ASP A 71 11.09 -6.15 -3.93
N VAL A 72 9.89 -5.82 -3.41
CA VAL A 72 9.38 -6.45 -2.18
C VAL A 72 9.19 -7.95 -2.38
N TRP A 73 8.55 -8.36 -3.48
CA TRP A 73 8.31 -9.79 -3.76
C TRP A 73 9.62 -10.56 -4.01
N GLN A 74 10.60 -9.95 -4.69
CA GLN A 74 11.93 -10.55 -4.87
C GLN A 74 12.66 -10.71 -3.54
N TYR A 75 12.56 -9.72 -2.65
CA TYR A 75 13.14 -9.80 -1.31
C TYR A 75 12.48 -10.89 -0.46
N ILE A 76 11.15 -11.00 -0.48
CA ILE A 76 10.39 -12.07 0.18
C ILE A 76 10.88 -13.45 -0.27
N LYS A 77 11.09 -13.62 -1.58
CA LYS A 77 11.64 -14.86 -2.14
C LYS A 77 13.06 -15.14 -1.67
N LEU A 78 13.92 -14.13 -1.72
CA LEU A 78 15.34 -14.24 -1.33
C LEU A 78 15.49 -14.63 0.14
N GLU A 79 14.77 -13.96 1.01
CA GLU A 79 14.83 -14.17 2.47
C GLU A 79 13.91 -15.28 2.95
N LYS A 80 13.13 -15.91 2.05
CA LYS A 80 12.17 -16.97 2.37
C LYS A 80 11.18 -16.57 3.46
N ILE A 81 10.65 -15.35 3.35
CA ILE A 81 9.70 -14.82 4.31
C ILE A 81 8.37 -15.51 4.13
N GLU A 82 7.82 -16.07 5.20
CA GLU A 82 6.49 -16.65 5.22
C GLU A 82 5.42 -15.58 5.17
N LEU A 83 4.44 -15.75 4.30
CA LEU A 83 3.32 -14.84 4.14
C LEU A 83 1.99 -15.52 4.45
N PRO A 84 0.98 -14.76 4.94
CA PRO A 84 -0.39 -15.24 5.03
C PRO A 84 -0.94 -15.71 3.68
N ALA A 85 -1.76 -16.77 3.70
CA ALA A 85 -2.35 -17.36 2.48
C ALA A 85 -3.17 -16.37 1.65
N ILE A 86 -3.69 -15.30 2.25
CA ILE A 86 -4.50 -14.28 1.57
C ILE A 86 -3.76 -13.56 0.43
N TYR A 87 -2.44 -13.55 0.44
CA TYR A 87 -1.62 -12.98 -0.63
C TYR A 87 -1.50 -13.88 -1.86
N PHE A 88 -1.93 -15.13 -1.77
CA PHE A 88 -1.88 -16.11 -2.83
C PHE A 88 -3.30 -16.46 -3.31
N ALA A 89 -3.38 -17.03 -4.51
CA ALA A 89 -4.65 -17.41 -5.11
C ALA A 89 -5.44 -18.38 -4.25
N HIS A 90 -6.69 -18.06 -3.96
CA HIS A 90 -7.64 -18.88 -3.23
C HIS A 90 -9.07 -18.61 -3.73
N GLU A 91 -9.96 -19.59 -3.61
CA GLU A 91 -11.37 -19.42 -3.91
C GLU A 91 -12.05 -18.56 -2.84
N ARG A 92 -12.82 -17.56 -3.28
CA ARG A 92 -13.56 -16.68 -2.39
C ARG A 92 -14.86 -16.18 -3.04
N GLU A 93 -15.90 -16.04 -2.24
CA GLU A 93 -17.10 -15.31 -2.65
C GLU A 93 -16.80 -13.82 -2.66
N VAL A 94 -17.01 -13.21 -3.83
CA VAL A 94 -16.75 -11.79 -4.08
C VAL A 94 -17.92 -11.19 -4.86
N PHE A 95 -18.05 -9.88 -4.80
CA PHE A 95 -18.98 -9.09 -5.62
C PHE A 95 -18.29 -7.81 -6.07
N GLU A 96 -18.75 -7.24 -7.16
CA GLU A 96 -18.20 -6.00 -7.70
C GLU A 96 -18.93 -4.79 -7.12
N ARG A 97 -18.18 -3.81 -6.61
CA ARG A 97 -18.67 -2.50 -6.20
C ARG A 97 -17.64 -1.43 -6.55
N ASP A 98 -18.06 -0.40 -7.28
CA ASP A 98 -17.21 0.73 -7.68
C ASP A 98 -15.91 0.30 -8.39
N GLY A 99 -15.98 -0.77 -9.19
CA GLY A 99 -14.84 -1.32 -9.92
C GLY A 99 -13.86 -2.13 -9.06
N MET A 100 -14.24 -2.49 -7.84
CA MET A 100 -13.47 -3.35 -6.95
C MET A 100 -14.16 -4.68 -6.70
N LEU A 101 -13.39 -5.76 -6.60
CA LEU A 101 -13.86 -7.05 -6.11
C LEU A 101 -13.78 -7.09 -4.59
N LEU A 102 -14.90 -6.87 -3.92
CA LEU A 102 -15.00 -6.96 -2.46
C LEU A 102 -15.39 -8.38 -2.04
N ALA A 103 -14.79 -8.86 -0.95
CA ALA A 103 -15.14 -10.15 -0.40
C ALA A 103 -16.44 -10.08 0.42
N VAL A 104 -17.27 -11.11 0.29
CA VAL A 104 -18.41 -11.31 1.19
C VAL A 104 -17.91 -11.56 2.60
N SER A 105 -18.35 -10.76 3.55
CA SER A 105 -17.95 -10.85 4.94
C SER A 105 -19.00 -10.23 5.86
N GLU A 106 -18.90 -10.46 7.16
CA GLU A 106 -19.75 -9.83 8.17
C GLU A 106 -19.61 -8.30 8.25
N PHE A 107 -18.53 -7.75 7.70
CA PHE A 107 -18.22 -6.30 7.72
C PHE A 107 -18.75 -5.56 6.50
N VAL A 108 -19.21 -6.27 5.46
CA VAL A 108 -19.64 -5.66 4.20
C VAL A 108 -20.99 -6.23 3.78
N THR A 109 -22.04 -5.41 3.84
CA THR A 109 -23.37 -5.82 3.40
C THR A 109 -23.46 -5.81 1.89
N VAL A 110 -23.78 -6.95 1.28
CA VAL A 110 -24.09 -7.09 -0.15
C VAL A 110 -25.46 -6.47 -0.42
N GLN A 111 -25.57 -5.65 -1.45
CA GLN A 111 -26.82 -5.00 -1.84
C GLN A 111 -27.63 -5.90 -2.81
N GLU A 112 -28.96 -5.70 -2.92
CA GLU A 112 -29.86 -6.53 -3.72
C GLU A 112 -29.48 -6.60 -5.22
N HIS A 113 -28.82 -5.57 -5.73
CA HIS A 113 -28.39 -5.50 -7.14
C HIS A 113 -26.99 -6.03 -7.40
N GLU A 114 -26.24 -6.40 -6.36
CA GLU A 114 -24.89 -6.92 -6.49
C GLU A 114 -24.89 -8.45 -6.59
N GLU A 115 -24.21 -8.96 -7.59
CA GLU A 115 -24.11 -10.39 -7.84
C GLU A 115 -22.90 -10.99 -7.16
N VAL A 116 -23.13 -11.97 -6.28
CA VAL A 116 -22.06 -12.72 -5.62
C VAL A 116 -21.57 -13.85 -6.51
N GLN A 117 -20.27 -13.92 -6.70
CA GLN A 117 -19.63 -14.94 -7.51
C GLN A 117 -18.47 -15.57 -6.72
N THR A 118 -18.27 -16.89 -6.90
CA THR A 118 -17.07 -17.55 -6.38
C THR A 118 -15.97 -17.44 -7.43
N MET A 119 -14.88 -16.78 -7.07
CA MET A 119 -13.74 -16.52 -7.96
C MET A 119 -12.43 -16.93 -7.30
N GLN A 120 -11.43 -17.23 -8.13
CA GLN A 120 -10.06 -17.39 -7.69
C GLN A 120 -9.38 -16.02 -7.62
N VAL A 121 -9.11 -15.58 -6.41
CA VAL A 121 -8.61 -14.23 -6.13
C VAL A 121 -7.43 -14.25 -5.16
N ARG A 122 -6.65 -13.17 -5.16
CA ARG A 122 -5.67 -12.87 -4.13
C ARG A 122 -5.74 -11.40 -3.73
N TYR A 123 -5.09 -11.05 -2.64
CA TYR A 123 -4.93 -9.64 -2.25
C TYR A 123 -3.51 -9.17 -2.55
N ARG A 124 -3.36 -8.03 -3.23
CA ARG A 124 -2.07 -7.37 -3.43
C ARG A 124 -1.68 -6.55 -2.20
N THR A 125 -2.68 -5.96 -1.54
CA THR A 125 -2.54 -5.24 -0.28
C THR A 125 -3.64 -5.68 0.68
N VAL A 126 -3.39 -5.67 1.96
CA VAL A 126 -4.36 -6.01 3.00
C VAL A 126 -4.63 -4.78 3.85
N GLY A 127 -5.89 -4.40 3.93
CA GLY A 127 -6.37 -3.25 4.68
C GLY A 127 -7.75 -3.50 5.27
N ASP A 128 -8.57 -2.48 5.33
CA ASP A 128 -9.96 -2.59 5.81
C ASP A 128 -10.82 -3.37 4.81
N ALA A 129 -11.64 -4.30 5.30
CA ALA A 129 -12.48 -5.18 4.47
C ALA A 129 -13.48 -4.41 3.59
N SER A 130 -13.91 -3.22 4.04
CA SER A 130 -14.91 -2.40 3.33
C SER A 130 -14.34 -1.61 2.15
N CYS A 131 -13.03 -1.45 2.07
CA CYS A 131 -12.38 -0.62 1.06
C CYS A 131 -11.15 -1.25 0.40
N THR A 132 -10.84 -2.51 0.69
CA THR A 132 -9.75 -3.25 0.07
C THR A 132 -10.30 -4.34 -0.84
N GLY A 133 -10.13 -4.16 -2.15
CA GLY A 133 -10.53 -5.14 -3.17
C GLY A 133 -9.49 -6.24 -3.36
N ALA A 134 -9.99 -7.42 -3.73
CA ALA A 134 -9.18 -8.52 -4.26
C ALA A 134 -8.89 -8.29 -5.75
N VAL A 135 -7.97 -9.04 -6.30
CA VAL A 135 -7.72 -9.14 -7.74
C VAL A 135 -7.91 -10.60 -8.17
N GLU A 136 -8.53 -10.81 -9.33
CA GLU A 136 -8.58 -12.13 -9.95
C GLU A 136 -7.15 -12.56 -10.30
N SER A 137 -6.75 -13.73 -9.83
CA SER A 137 -5.38 -14.21 -10.03
C SER A 137 -5.25 -15.70 -9.79
N PRO A 138 -4.53 -16.41 -10.65
CA PRO A 138 -4.16 -17.83 -10.45
C PRO A 138 -2.85 -17.98 -9.66
N ALA A 139 -2.19 -16.90 -9.26
CA ALA A 139 -0.85 -16.93 -8.67
C ALA A 139 -0.87 -17.57 -7.27
N ALA A 140 -0.46 -18.83 -7.18
CA ALA A 140 -0.50 -19.62 -5.96
C ALA A 140 0.84 -19.67 -5.20
N THR A 141 1.93 -19.27 -5.84
CA THR A 141 3.28 -19.27 -5.28
C THR A 141 3.93 -17.89 -5.37
N VAL A 142 5.01 -17.67 -4.61
CA VAL A 142 5.79 -16.42 -4.68
C VAL A 142 6.32 -16.19 -6.10
N ASP A 143 6.71 -17.23 -6.81
CA ASP A 143 7.22 -17.13 -8.19
C ASP A 143 6.12 -16.69 -9.17
N ASP A 144 4.91 -17.22 -9.02
CA ASP A 144 3.76 -16.84 -9.83
C ASP A 144 3.41 -15.37 -9.60
N VAL A 145 3.41 -14.93 -8.33
CA VAL A 145 3.14 -13.53 -8.00
C VAL A 145 4.22 -12.60 -8.57
N ILE A 146 5.50 -12.98 -8.52
CA ILE A 146 6.59 -12.21 -9.14
C ILE A 146 6.37 -12.07 -10.64
N ALA A 147 6.00 -13.15 -11.32
CA ALA A 147 5.71 -13.13 -12.76
C ALA A 147 4.52 -12.23 -13.10
N GLU A 148 3.44 -12.31 -12.31
CA GLU A 148 2.25 -11.48 -12.47
C GLU A 148 2.56 -9.98 -12.24
N VAL A 149 3.26 -9.65 -11.15
CA VAL A 149 3.63 -8.28 -10.82
C VAL A 149 4.56 -7.69 -11.88
N ALA A 150 5.53 -8.46 -12.36
CA ALA A 150 6.44 -8.02 -13.43
C ALA A 150 5.71 -7.71 -14.75
N ALA A 151 4.61 -8.42 -15.03
CA ALA A 151 3.77 -8.17 -16.20
C ALA A 151 2.75 -7.05 -16.01
N SER A 152 2.45 -6.67 -14.78
CA SER A 152 1.42 -5.68 -14.45
C SER A 152 1.87 -4.26 -14.78
N ARG A 153 0.95 -3.46 -15.38
CA ARG A 153 1.14 -2.01 -15.61
C ARG A 153 0.36 -1.15 -14.62
N ILE A 154 -0.40 -1.77 -13.74
CA ILE A 154 -1.27 -1.10 -12.77
C ILE A 154 -0.60 -1.14 -11.41
N THR A 155 -0.54 0.02 -10.73
CA THR A 155 0.01 0.10 -9.37
C THR A 155 -0.82 -0.75 -8.39
N GLU A 156 -0.21 -1.16 -7.30
CA GLU A 156 -0.83 -2.00 -6.27
C GLU A 156 -2.17 -1.42 -5.78
N ARG A 157 -2.21 -0.16 -5.37
CA ARG A 157 -3.44 0.48 -4.88
C ARG A 157 -4.40 0.87 -5.99
N GLY A 158 -3.91 1.20 -7.17
CA GLY A 158 -4.75 1.49 -8.34
C GLY A 158 -5.59 0.29 -8.80
N ALA A 159 -5.21 -0.93 -8.43
CA ALA A 159 -5.99 -2.14 -8.69
C ALA A 159 -6.97 -2.50 -7.56
N THR A 160 -6.79 -1.96 -6.35
CA THR A 160 -7.42 -2.51 -5.15
C THR A 160 -8.21 -1.49 -4.31
N ARG A 161 -8.17 -0.20 -4.65
CA ARG A 161 -8.83 0.85 -3.88
C ARG A 161 -9.59 1.85 -4.73
N ALA A 162 -10.85 2.12 -4.38
CA ALA A 162 -11.74 3.03 -5.11
C ALA A 162 -11.23 4.49 -5.12
N ASP A 163 -10.65 4.95 -4.04
CA ASP A 163 -10.12 6.31 -3.92
C ASP A 163 -9.01 6.59 -4.94
N ASP A 164 -8.19 5.59 -5.28
CA ASP A 164 -7.12 5.70 -6.27
C ASP A 164 -7.64 5.56 -7.71
N ILE A 165 -8.68 4.77 -7.95
CA ILE A 165 -9.33 4.63 -9.27
C ILE A 165 -9.86 5.99 -9.72
N TYR A 166 -10.53 6.73 -8.83
CA TYR A 166 -11.06 8.06 -9.14
C TYR A 166 -9.98 9.13 -9.29
N ALA A 167 -8.88 9.05 -8.54
CA ALA A 167 -7.75 9.97 -8.68
C ALA A 167 -7.00 9.80 -10.00
N GLY A 168 -6.89 8.57 -10.52
CA GLY A 168 -6.25 8.27 -11.82
C GLY A 168 -7.01 8.85 -13.02
N GLY A 169 -8.34 8.92 -12.99
CA GLY A 169 -9.17 9.42 -14.08
C GLY A 169 -9.19 10.94 -14.24
N ARG A 170 -8.90 11.69 -13.17
CA ARG A 170 -9.02 13.16 -13.19
C ARG A 170 -7.80 13.89 -13.78
N TRP A 171 -6.66 13.21 -13.95
CA TRP A 171 -5.41 13.82 -14.45
C TRP A 171 -5.10 13.55 -15.91
N GLN A 172 -5.97 12.81 -16.64
CA GLN A 172 -5.79 12.59 -18.08
C GLN A 172 -6.31 13.76 -18.95
N VAL A 173 -6.91 14.81 -18.37
CA VAL A 173 -7.55 15.91 -19.12
C VAL A 173 -6.72 17.20 -19.12
N LEU A 174 -5.52 17.22 -18.57
CA LEU A 174 -4.62 18.38 -18.69
C LEU A 174 -3.40 18.00 -19.54
N ARG A 175 -3.60 18.02 -20.85
CA ARG A 175 -2.57 18.27 -21.86
C ARG A 175 -2.67 19.71 -22.29
#